data_5c5d9707c30ac05245ac239272aa60d4
#
_entry.id   5c5d9707c30ac05245ac239272aa60d4
#
_cell.length_a   1.000
_cell.length_b   1.000
_cell.length_c   1.000
_cell.angle_alpha   90.00
_cell.angle_beta   90.00
_cell.angle_gamma   90.00
#
_symmetry.space_group_name_H-M   'P 1'
#
loop_
_entity.id
_entity.type
_entity.pdbx_description
1 polymer ?
#
loop_
_entity_poly.entity_id
_entity_poly.type
_entity_poly.pdbx_seq_one_letter_code
_entity_poly.pdbx_strand_id
1 'polypeptide(L)'
;MQRRWGWLAMVMATLVALLGGSARAGEGVLEMRIYTCEPGKLEALNERFRNHTMKLFEKHGMKNIAYWEASEGPTAGNTLYYIIHHASREAAKKSWADFQADPEWKAVAKASEEKYGKILAKPPKAIYMTEADYSPASEKAYLDKSYELRIYTTALDKLPGLHSLLKEDGEKLFKSHGMRSSGYWTPTDEPKSGNTLIHIVEHPSREAAKESWKKLDADRRWIDAKAKAEANGKLLAVSPDTVYLKTVDYSPKP
;
A
#
# COMPACT_ATOMS: atom_id res chain seq x y z
N MET A 1 -70.07 -7.44 -44.03
CA MET A 1 -68.94 -8.32 -43.81
C MET A 1 -67.81 -7.49 -43.26
N GLN A 2 -67.60 -7.47 -41.91
CA GLN A 2 -66.53 -6.69 -41.23
C GLN A 2 -65.53 -7.65 -40.70
N ARG A 3 -64.27 -7.55 -41.18
CA ARG A 3 -63.10 -8.28 -40.62
C ARG A 3 -62.49 -7.45 -39.55
N ARG A 4 -62.51 -7.95 -38.27
CA ARG A 4 -61.79 -7.39 -37.09
C ARG A 4 -60.42 -7.94 -37.11
N TRP A 5 -59.43 -7.07 -37.16
CA TRP A 5 -57.98 -7.40 -36.92
C TRP A 5 -57.72 -7.17 -35.48
N GLY A 6 -57.28 -8.26 -34.77
CA GLY A 6 -56.81 -8.21 -33.42
C GLY A 6 -55.33 -7.85 -33.41
N TRP A 7 -54.94 -6.87 -32.62
CA TRP A 7 -53.56 -6.50 -32.36
C TRP A 7 -53.07 -7.32 -31.16
N LEU A 8 -52.13 -8.21 -31.39
CA LEU A 8 -51.33 -8.87 -30.35
C LEU A 8 -50.20 -7.93 -29.94
N ALA A 9 -50.32 -7.35 -28.77
CA ALA A 9 -49.18 -6.61 -28.12
C ALA A 9 -48.21 -7.62 -27.54
N MET A 10 -47.05 -7.71 -28.16
CA MET A 10 -45.90 -8.50 -27.66
C MET A 10 -45.18 -7.67 -26.62
N VAL A 11 -45.35 -8.00 -25.33
CA VAL A 11 -44.56 -7.43 -24.23
C VAL A 11 -43.22 -8.12 -24.24
N MET A 12 -42.18 -7.41 -24.72
CA MET A 12 -40.77 -7.82 -24.50
C MET A 12 -40.36 -7.47 -23.07
N ALA A 13 -40.31 -8.46 -22.22
CA ALA A 13 -39.65 -8.34 -20.92
C ALA A 13 -38.14 -8.33 -21.13
N THR A 14 -37.52 -7.16 -21.06
CA THR A 14 -36.08 -7.02 -20.99
C THR A 14 -35.57 -7.51 -19.64
N LEU A 15 -35.00 -8.71 -19.63
CA LEU A 15 -34.29 -9.28 -18.49
C LEU A 15 -32.96 -8.51 -18.35
N VAL A 16 -32.91 -7.53 -17.44
CA VAL A 16 -31.65 -6.92 -17.03
C VAL A 16 -30.92 -7.94 -16.15
N ALA A 17 -30.03 -8.70 -16.75
CA ALA A 17 -29.07 -9.54 -16.02
C ALA A 17 -28.15 -8.59 -15.25
N LEU A 18 -28.36 -8.46 -13.94
CA LEU A 18 -27.37 -7.95 -13.01
C LEU A 18 -26.20 -8.94 -13.00
N LEU A 19 -25.24 -8.72 -13.87
CA LEU A 19 -23.93 -9.33 -13.77
C LEU A 19 -23.28 -8.79 -12.48
N GLY A 20 -23.46 -9.53 -11.40
CA GLY A 20 -22.65 -9.39 -10.21
C GLY A 20 -21.19 -9.70 -10.57
N GLY A 21 -20.49 -8.73 -11.12
CA GLY A 21 -19.06 -8.80 -11.29
C GLY A 21 -18.43 -8.87 -9.91
N SER A 22 -17.80 -9.99 -9.60
CA SER A 22 -16.84 -10.04 -8.48
C SER A 22 -15.83 -8.92 -8.72
N ALA A 23 -15.87 -7.88 -7.88
CA ALA A 23 -14.90 -6.80 -7.92
C ALA A 23 -13.52 -7.45 -7.81
N ARG A 24 -12.76 -7.44 -8.88
CA ARG A 24 -11.33 -7.77 -8.86
C ARG A 24 -10.68 -6.79 -7.89
N ALA A 25 -9.79 -7.29 -7.02
CA ALA A 25 -8.83 -6.47 -6.30
C ALA A 25 -8.06 -5.66 -7.36
N GLY A 26 -8.46 -4.38 -7.58
CA GLY A 26 -7.96 -3.54 -8.68
C GLY A 26 -8.83 -2.32 -8.95
N GLU A 27 -10.10 -2.32 -8.53
CA GLU A 27 -10.92 -1.12 -8.56
C GLU A 27 -10.73 -0.33 -7.26
N GLY A 28 -10.19 0.89 -7.36
CA GLY A 28 -9.94 1.77 -6.23
C GLY A 28 -8.53 2.33 -6.22
N VAL A 29 -8.21 3.04 -5.14
CA VAL A 29 -6.90 3.62 -4.92
C VAL A 29 -6.39 3.25 -3.52
N LEU A 30 -5.12 2.88 -3.45
CA LEU A 30 -4.44 2.67 -2.17
C LEU A 30 -3.81 3.98 -1.71
N GLU A 31 -3.78 4.18 -0.42
CA GLU A 31 -3.12 5.33 0.20
C GLU A 31 -2.15 4.83 1.28
N MET A 32 -0.86 5.04 1.07
CA MET A 32 0.15 4.87 2.11
C MET A 32 0.24 6.14 2.94
N ARG A 33 0.16 5.99 4.26
CA ARG A 33 0.30 7.08 5.22
C ARG A 33 1.54 6.88 6.07
N ILE A 34 2.24 7.96 6.35
CA ILE A 34 3.45 7.98 7.17
C ILE A 34 3.27 9.03 8.26
N TYR A 35 3.16 8.58 9.50
CA TYR A 35 2.95 9.42 10.68
C TYR A 35 4.23 9.45 11.51
N THR A 36 4.85 10.61 11.63
CA THR A 36 6.03 10.80 12.49
C THR A 36 5.61 11.46 13.79
N CYS A 37 5.87 10.79 14.89
CA CYS A 37 5.55 11.25 16.25
C CYS A 37 6.66 12.09 16.86
N GLU A 38 6.30 12.89 17.84
CA GLU A 38 7.24 13.44 18.80
C GLU A 38 7.97 12.30 19.53
N PRO A 39 9.20 12.49 20.01
CA PRO A 39 9.94 11.46 20.73
C PRO A 39 9.11 10.82 21.87
N GLY A 40 9.06 9.49 21.90
CA GLY A 40 8.32 8.71 22.90
C GLY A 40 6.81 8.69 22.76
N LYS A 41 6.23 9.24 21.66
CA LYS A 41 4.77 9.31 21.46
C LYS A 41 4.20 8.26 20.52
N LEU A 42 5.02 7.35 20.00
CA LEU A 42 4.54 6.32 19.06
C LEU A 42 3.51 5.40 19.72
N GLU A 43 3.72 4.97 20.98
CA GLU A 43 2.74 4.11 21.67
C GLU A 43 1.41 4.84 21.93
N ALA A 44 1.43 6.13 22.23
CA ALA A 44 0.22 6.92 22.34
C ALA A 44 -0.55 6.99 21.02
N LEU A 45 0.15 7.05 19.88
CA LEU A 45 -0.46 6.95 18.56
C LEU A 45 -1.03 5.55 18.32
N ASN A 46 -0.28 4.49 18.64
CA ASN A 46 -0.71 3.10 18.50
C ASN A 46 -1.96 2.81 19.33
N GLU A 47 -2.01 3.26 20.60
CA GLU A 47 -3.19 3.15 21.45
C GLU A 47 -4.43 3.79 20.80
N ARG A 48 -4.28 4.99 20.24
CA ARG A 48 -5.37 5.68 19.54
C ARG A 48 -5.84 4.94 18.29
N PHE A 49 -4.90 4.37 17.50
CA PHE A 49 -5.25 3.57 16.32
C PHE A 49 -5.96 2.28 16.70
N ARG A 50 -5.40 1.53 17.62
CA ARG A 50 -5.91 0.23 18.11
C ARG A 50 -7.34 0.36 18.66
N ASN A 51 -7.55 1.36 19.50
CA ASN A 51 -8.81 1.47 20.25
C ASN A 51 -9.91 2.23 19.48
N HIS A 52 -9.55 3.10 18.54
CA HIS A 52 -10.51 4.02 17.94
C HIS A 52 -10.33 4.24 16.43
N THR A 53 -9.14 4.64 15.97
CA THR A 53 -8.96 5.21 14.63
C THR A 53 -9.31 4.25 13.53
N MET A 54 -8.88 2.98 13.63
CA MET A 54 -9.15 1.96 12.60
C MET A 54 -10.64 1.73 12.40
N LYS A 55 -11.40 1.63 13.49
CA LYS A 55 -12.86 1.46 13.45
C LYS A 55 -13.55 2.69 12.83
N LEU A 56 -13.05 3.88 13.15
CA LEU A 56 -13.56 5.12 12.57
C LEU A 56 -13.21 5.23 11.08
N PHE A 57 -12.07 4.74 10.63
CA PHE A 57 -11.74 4.65 9.22
C PHE A 57 -12.77 3.79 8.47
N GLU A 58 -13.08 2.60 8.99
CA GLU A 58 -14.08 1.71 8.38
C GLU A 58 -15.48 2.34 8.36
N LYS A 59 -15.88 3.03 9.44
CA LYS A 59 -17.14 3.79 9.52
C LYS A 59 -17.26 4.80 8.38
N HIS A 60 -16.15 5.40 7.95
CA HIS A 60 -16.10 6.39 6.87
C HIS A 60 -15.64 5.80 5.52
N GLY A 61 -15.74 4.48 5.32
CA GLY A 61 -15.48 3.82 4.04
C GLY A 61 -14.01 3.68 3.65
N MET A 62 -13.09 3.84 4.61
CA MET A 62 -11.67 3.56 4.44
C MET A 62 -11.37 2.15 4.92
N LYS A 63 -10.92 1.26 4.03
CA LYS A 63 -10.60 -0.13 4.38
C LYS A 63 -9.16 -0.21 4.89
N ASN A 64 -8.98 -0.71 6.09
CA ASN A 64 -7.66 -0.96 6.67
C ASN A 64 -6.99 -2.16 5.98
N ILE A 65 -5.76 -1.99 5.49
CA ILE A 65 -5.00 -3.04 4.80
C ILE A 65 -3.90 -3.59 5.69
N ALA A 66 -2.90 -2.76 6.08
CA ALA A 66 -1.80 -3.19 6.93
C ALA A 66 -1.14 -2.02 7.65
N TYR A 67 -0.53 -2.29 8.80
CA TYR A 67 0.07 -1.31 9.69
C TYR A 67 1.41 -1.81 10.22
N TRP A 68 2.42 -0.94 10.15
CA TRP A 68 3.78 -1.22 10.60
C TRP A 68 4.39 -0.03 11.31
N GLU A 69 5.34 -0.28 12.18
CA GLU A 69 6.24 0.75 12.69
C GLU A 69 7.68 0.50 12.23
N ALA A 70 8.46 1.57 12.12
CA ALA A 70 9.86 1.44 11.80
C ALA A 70 10.59 0.71 12.94
N SER A 71 11.32 -0.35 12.59
CA SER A 71 12.05 -1.18 13.55
C SER A 71 13.50 -0.75 13.75
N GLU A 72 14.08 -0.05 12.75
CA GLU A 72 15.47 0.38 12.75
C GLU A 72 15.66 1.78 12.14
N GLY A 73 16.83 2.37 12.37
CA GLY A 73 17.24 3.65 11.78
C GLY A 73 16.61 4.87 12.44
N PRO A 74 16.73 6.05 11.83
CA PRO A 74 16.32 7.33 12.42
C PRO A 74 14.81 7.45 12.71
N THR A 75 14.00 6.60 12.08
CA THR A 75 12.53 6.58 12.22
C THR A 75 12.03 5.52 13.18
N ALA A 76 12.94 4.68 13.73
CA ALA A 76 12.58 3.67 14.72
C ALA A 76 12.03 4.31 16.00
N GLY A 77 10.96 3.71 16.52
CA GLY A 77 10.32 4.17 17.76
C GLY A 77 9.53 5.48 17.65
N ASN A 78 9.43 6.07 16.44
CA ASN A 78 8.68 7.32 16.26
C ASN A 78 7.82 7.38 14.99
N THR A 79 7.80 6.35 14.13
CA THR A 79 7.08 6.43 12.86
C THR A 79 6.20 5.23 12.62
N LEU A 80 4.92 5.49 12.37
CA LEU A 80 3.91 4.54 11.92
C LEU A 80 3.72 4.66 10.41
N TYR A 81 3.74 3.51 9.72
CA TYR A 81 3.43 3.33 8.30
C TYR A 81 2.16 2.52 8.19
N TYR A 82 1.25 2.91 7.32
CA TYR A 82 0.07 2.09 7.06
C TYR A 82 -0.47 2.30 5.66
N ILE A 83 -1.23 1.31 5.19
CA ILE A 83 -1.92 1.34 3.91
C ILE A 83 -3.41 1.18 4.17
N ILE A 84 -4.20 2.06 3.55
CA ILE A 84 -5.66 1.97 3.48
C ILE A 84 -6.09 1.95 2.01
N HIS A 85 -7.27 1.40 1.76
CA HIS A 85 -7.86 1.35 0.44
C HIS A 85 -9.14 2.18 0.40
N HIS A 86 -9.34 2.90 -0.69
CA HIS A 86 -10.53 3.68 -1.02
C HIS A 86 -11.12 3.21 -2.35
N ALA A 87 -12.43 3.34 -2.50
CA ALA A 87 -13.11 2.98 -3.75
C ALA A 87 -12.68 3.87 -4.95
N SER A 88 -12.26 5.12 -4.71
CA SER A 88 -11.69 6.04 -5.71
C SER A 88 -10.98 7.21 -5.03
N ARG A 89 -10.35 8.09 -5.79
CA ARG A 89 -9.78 9.37 -5.27
C ARG A 89 -10.85 10.30 -4.72
N GLU A 90 -12.02 10.36 -5.34
CA GLU A 90 -13.16 11.14 -4.89
C GLU A 90 -13.71 10.56 -3.57
N ALA A 91 -13.84 9.23 -3.49
CA ALA A 91 -14.22 8.54 -2.26
C ALA A 91 -13.22 8.82 -1.15
N ALA A 92 -11.91 8.79 -1.42
CA ALA A 92 -10.87 9.13 -0.45
C ALA A 92 -11.05 10.53 0.11
N LYS A 93 -11.25 11.53 -0.77
CA LYS A 93 -11.47 12.92 -0.37
C LYS A 93 -12.70 13.07 0.54
N LYS A 94 -13.80 12.39 0.17
CA LYS A 94 -15.03 12.41 0.96
C LYS A 94 -14.82 11.72 2.32
N SER A 95 -14.25 10.52 2.33
CA SER A 95 -14.00 9.73 3.54
C SER A 95 -13.14 10.50 4.55
N TRP A 96 -12.08 11.17 4.09
CA TRP A 96 -11.24 12.00 4.95
C TRP A 96 -11.99 13.22 5.50
N ALA A 97 -12.81 13.88 4.68
CA ALA A 97 -13.61 15.02 5.13
C ALA A 97 -14.64 14.60 6.20
N ASP A 98 -15.36 13.51 5.96
CA ASP A 98 -16.35 12.95 6.88
C ASP A 98 -15.69 12.50 8.20
N PHE A 99 -14.55 11.81 8.13
CA PHE A 99 -13.78 11.39 9.30
C PHE A 99 -13.32 12.60 10.15
N GLN A 100 -12.77 13.63 9.51
CA GLN A 100 -12.32 14.82 10.22
C GLN A 100 -13.48 15.63 10.84
N ALA A 101 -14.66 15.57 10.23
CA ALA A 101 -15.87 16.23 10.74
C ALA A 101 -16.54 15.44 11.88
N ASP A 102 -16.27 14.14 11.99
CA ASP A 102 -16.92 13.23 12.95
C ASP A 102 -16.72 13.68 14.40
N PRO A 103 -17.82 13.91 15.18
CA PRO A 103 -17.73 14.26 16.59
C PRO A 103 -16.99 13.23 17.44
N GLU A 104 -17.15 11.93 17.13
CA GLU A 104 -16.45 10.85 17.82
C GLU A 104 -14.94 10.94 17.61
N TRP A 105 -14.49 11.16 16.35
CA TRP A 105 -13.08 11.40 16.08
C TRP A 105 -12.54 12.62 16.82
N LYS A 106 -13.26 13.73 16.81
CA LYS A 106 -12.85 14.97 17.51
C LYS A 106 -12.68 14.73 19.01
N ALA A 107 -13.62 14.00 19.63
CA ALA A 107 -13.54 13.66 21.04
C ALA A 107 -12.33 12.75 21.35
N VAL A 108 -12.09 11.72 20.52
CA VAL A 108 -10.94 10.81 20.63
C VAL A 108 -9.61 11.56 20.47
N ALA A 109 -9.50 12.41 19.45
CA ALA A 109 -8.29 13.20 19.22
C ALA A 109 -8.00 14.11 20.39
N LYS A 110 -9.00 14.85 20.89
CA LYS A 110 -8.90 15.75 22.03
C LYS A 110 -8.48 14.99 23.30
N ALA A 111 -9.16 13.92 23.67
CA ALA A 111 -8.83 13.12 24.84
C ALA A 111 -7.40 12.54 24.78
N SER A 112 -6.98 12.10 23.58
CA SER A 112 -5.62 11.60 23.34
C SER A 112 -4.57 12.70 23.53
N GLU A 113 -4.84 13.93 23.04
CA GLU A 113 -3.92 15.06 23.21
C GLU A 113 -3.91 15.62 24.65
N GLU A 114 -5.04 15.59 25.35
CA GLU A 114 -5.10 15.94 26.78
C GLU A 114 -4.28 14.95 27.64
N LYS A 115 -4.34 13.66 27.32
CA LYS A 115 -3.61 12.60 28.04
C LYS A 115 -2.11 12.63 27.75
N TYR A 116 -1.74 12.80 26.48
CA TYR A 116 -0.36 12.57 26.02
C TYR A 116 0.35 13.82 25.52
N GLY A 117 -0.32 14.95 25.42
CA GLY A 117 0.19 16.13 24.72
C GLY A 117 0.22 15.95 23.20
N LYS A 118 0.96 16.80 22.52
CA LYS A 118 1.15 16.72 21.08
C LYS A 118 1.79 15.40 20.68
N ILE A 119 1.11 14.61 19.85
CA ILE A 119 1.56 13.28 19.43
C ILE A 119 2.39 13.35 18.14
N LEU A 120 1.92 14.10 17.13
CA LEU A 120 2.58 14.14 15.82
C LEU A 120 3.58 15.31 15.76
N ALA A 121 4.82 15.00 15.37
CA ALA A 121 5.87 16.00 15.17
C ALA A 121 5.63 16.87 13.93
N LYS A 122 4.96 16.32 12.92
CA LYS A 122 4.68 17.00 11.65
C LYS A 122 3.39 16.47 11.03
N PRO A 123 2.79 17.20 10.07
CA PRO A 123 1.64 16.70 9.32
C PRO A 123 1.94 15.34 8.67
N PRO A 124 0.98 14.41 8.68
CA PRO A 124 1.12 13.10 8.03
C PRO A 124 1.42 13.24 6.53
N LYS A 125 2.34 12.40 6.03
CA LYS A 125 2.50 12.25 4.59
C LYS A 125 1.46 11.27 4.06
N ALA A 126 0.93 11.57 2.88
CA ALA A 126 0.05 10.70 2.10
C ALA A 126 0.67 10.43 0.74
N ILE A 127 0.60 9.18 0.29
CA ILE A 127 1.02 8.76 -1.04
C ILE A 127 -0.11 7.90 -1.60
N TYR A 128 -0.86 8.44 -2.54
CA TYR A 128 -1.84 7.67 -3.30
C TYR A 128 -1.13 6.86 -4.36
N MET A 129 -1.54 5.61 -4.52
CA MET A 129 -0.81 4.67 -5.37
C MET A 129 -1.76 3.62 -5.98
N THR A 130 -1.37 3.09 -7.13
CA THR A 130 -2.00 1.95 -7.78
C THR A 130 -1.09 0.74 -7.69
N GLU A 131 -1.70 -0.43 -7.61
CA GLU A 131 -0.98 -1.70 -7.57
C GLU A 131 -0.50 -2.07 -8.97
N ALA A 132 0.73 -2.60 -9.07
CA ALA A 132 1.24 -3.12 -10.32
C ALA A 132 0.52 -4.43 -10.70
N ASP A 133 0.36 -4.70 -12.01
CA ASP A 133 -0.36 -5.87 -12.53
C ASP A 133 0.29 -7.22 -12.17
N TYR A 134 1.56 -7.20 -11.81
CA TYR A 134 2.32 -8.35 -11.36
C TYR A 134 2.50 -8.41 -9.83
N SER A 135 1.92 -7.48 -9.10
CA SER A 135 1.93 -7.50 -7.65
C SER A 135 1.34 -8.82 -7.16
N PRO A 136 1.95 -9.51 -6.19
CA PRO A 136 1.34 -10.68 -5.58
C PRO A 136 -0.03 -10.31 -5.02
N ALA A 137 -0.96 -11.26 -4.98
CA ALA A 137 -2.22 -11.04 -4.30
C ALA A 137 -1.92 -10.50 -2.89
N SER A 138 -2.48 -9.32 -2.56
CA SER A 138 -2.20 -8.60 -1.33
C SER A 138 -2.46 -9.51 -0.12
N GLU A 139 -1.40 -10.06 0.43
CA GLU A 139 -1.48 -10.78 1.69
C GLU A 139 -1.30 -9.78 2.85
N LYS A 140 -2.09 -9.97 3.87
CA LYS A 140 -2.01 -9.17 5.08
C LYS A 140 -0.69 -9.40 5.80
N ALA A 141 -0.23 -8.41 6.55
CA ALA A 141 1.04 -8.48 7.25
C ALA A 141 1.01 -9.45 8.44
N TYR A 142 2.04 -10.30 8.56
CA TYR A 142 2.21 -11.24 9.66
C TYR A 142 3.03 -10.63 10.80
N LEU A 143 2.67 -10.94 12.04
CA LEU A 143 3.33 -10.38 13.23
C LEU A 143 4.76 -10.92 13.45
N ASP A 144 5.03 -12.15 13.00
CA ASP A 144 6.29 -12.86 13.19
C ASP A 144 7.30 -12.64 12.06
N LYS A 145 7.00 -11.74 11.13
CA LYS A 145 7.88 -11.41 9.99
C LYS A 145 8.52 -10.04 10.13
N SER A 146 9.64 -9.88 9.46
CA SER A 146 10.28 -8.60 9.23
C SER A 146 9.92 -8.09 7.84
N TYR A 147 9.65 -6.82 7.72
CA TYR A 147 9.33 -6.19 6.44
C TYR A 147 10.36 -5.14 6.08
N GLU A 148 10.51 -4.89 4.79
CA GLU A 148 11.37 -3.86 4.25
C GLU A 148 10.60 -3.05 3.22
N LEU A 149 10.32 -1.79 3.54
CA LEU A 149 9.80 -0.82 2.58
C LEU A 149 10.98 -0.30 1.76
N ARG A 150 10.88 -0.45 0.45
CA ARG A 150 11.84 0.08 -0.52
C ARG A 150 11.14 1.06 -1.45
N ILE A 151 11.69 2.26 -1.56
CA ILE A 151 11.20 3.29 -2.48
C ILE A 151 12.29 3.51 -3.52
N TYR A 152 12.02 3.09 -4.73
CA TYR A 152 12.92 3.25 -5.87
C TYR A 152 12.60 4.55 -6.61
N THR A 153 13.61 5.38 -6.84
CA THR A 153 13.51 6.53 -7.74
C THR A 153 14.30 6.24 -9.00
N THR A 154 13.61 6.13 -10.11
CA THR A 154 14.24 5.82 -11.40
C THR A 154 14.83 7.07 -12.07
N ALA A 155 15.79 6.85 -12.96
CA ALA A 155 16.16 7.87 -13.93
C ALA A 155 14.96 8.18 -14.86
N LEU A 156 15.04 9.28 -15.57
CA LEU A 156 13.99 9.72 -16.49
C LEU A 156 13.62 8.59 -17.48
N ASP A 157 12.34 8.33 -17.63
CA ASP A 157 11.76 7.31 -18.53
C ASP A 157 12.19 5.86 -18.24
N LYS A 158 12.77 5.59 -17.06
CA LYS A 158 13.25 4.23 -16.69
C LYS A 158 12.28 3.43 -15.82
N LEU A 159 11.19 4.01 -15.36
CA LEU A 159 10.21 3.29 -14.53
C LEU A 159 9.63 2.05 -15.22
N PRO A 160 9.26 2.05 -16.52
CA PRO A 160 8.80 0.84 -17.20
C PRO A 160 9.86 -0.26 -17.23
N GLY A 161 11.14 0.09 -17.41
CA GLY A 161 12.25 -0.88 -17.38
C GLY A 161 12.44 -1.52 -16.01
N LEU A 162 12.26 -0.76 -14.93
CA LEU A 162 12.29 -1.30 -13.57
C LEU A 162 11.12 -2.26 -13.34
N HIS A 163 9.90 -1.91 -13.77
CA HIS A 163 8.75 -2.82 -13.71
C HIS A 163 8.99 -4.11 -14.47
N SER A 164 9.54 -4.06 -15.69
CA SER A 164 9.85 -5.25 -16.50
C SER A 164 10.87 -6.15 -15.80
N LEU A 165 11.97 -5.58 -15.27
CA LEU A 165 12.97 -6.34 -14.52
C LEU A 165 12.37 -7.09 -13.34
N LEU A 166 11.53 -6.43 -12.54
CA LEU A 166 10.93 -7.02 -11.36
C LEU A 166 9.88 -8.07 -11.72
N LYS A 167 9.07 -7.83 -12.74
CA LYS A 167 8.04 -8.75 -13.24
C LYS A 167 8.64 -10.03 -13.85
N GLU A 168 9.68 -9.90 -14.67
CA GLU A 168 10.24 -11.01 -15.44
C GLU A 168 11.17 -11.90 -14.60
N ASP A 169 12.04 -11.25 -13.81
CA ASP A 169 13.12 -11.92 -13.09
C ASP A 169 13.05 -11.74 -11.57
N GLY A 170 12.65 -10.53 -11.10
CA GLY A 170 12.74 -10.14 -9.69
C GLY A 170 12.00 -11.07 -8.77
N GLU A 171 10.71 -11.32 -9.02
CA GLU A 171 9.87 -12.15 -8.14
C GLU A 171 10.42 -13.58 -7.97
N LYS A 172 10.87 -14.20 -9.05
CA LYS A 172 11.43 -15.56 -9.03
C LYS A 172 12.73 -15.61 -8.23
N LEU A 173 13.59 -14.61 -8.42
CA LEU A 173 14.88 -14.54 -7.78
C LEU A 173 14.74 -14.17 -6.29
N PHE A 174 13.87 -13.23 -5.94
CA PHE A 174 13.57 -12.92 -4.54
C PHE A 174 13.10 -14.17 -3.79
N LYS A 175 12.13 -14.89 -4.35
CA LYS A 175 11.63 -16.13 -3.76
C LYS A 175 12.73 -17.19 -3.61
N SER A 176 13.63 -17.34 -4.60
CA SER A 176 14.73 -18.31 -4.54
C SER A 176 15.76 -17.97 -3.45
N HIS A 177 15.80 -16.73 -3.00
CA HIS A 177 16.66 -16.25 -1.90
C HIS A 177 15.89 -16.02 -0.58
N GLY A 178 14.68 -16.60 -0.44
CA GLY A 178 13.91 -16.55 0.82
C GLY A 178 13.24 -15.22 1.11
N MET A 179 13.11 -14.36 0.09
CA MET A 179 12.36 -13.11 0.16
C MET A 179 10.98 -13.29 -0.49
N ARG A 180 9.99 -12.56 -0.03
CA ARG A 180 8.66 -12.56 -0.60
C ARG A 180 8.16 -11.11 -0.75
N SER A 181 7.68 -10.76 -1.93
CA SER A 181 7.07 -9.46 -2.12
C SER A 181 5.67 -9.44 -1.53
N SER A 182 5.37 -8.43 -0.73
CA SER A 182 4.01 -8.16 -0.24
C SER A 182 3.22 -7.30 -1.22
N GLY A 183 3.89 -6.58 -2.09
CA GLY A 183 3.26 -5.80 -3.16
C GLY A 183 4.18 -4.77 -3.79
N TYR A 184 3.78 -4.34 -4.99
CA TYR A 184 4.42 -3.30 -5.78
C TYR A 184 3.40 -2.23 -6.16
N TRP A 185 3.74 -0.97 -5.92
CA TRP A 185 2.83 0.15 -6.16
C TRP A 185 3.55 1.32 -6.84
N THR A 186 2.83 1.98 -7.73
CA THR A 186 3.27 3.24 -8.35
C THR A 186 2.44 4.38 -7.79
N PRO A 187 3.05 5.46 -7.28
CA PRO A 187 2.33 6.66 -6.90
C PRO A 187 1.50 7.22 -8.07
N THR A 188 0.33 7.79 -7.77
CA THR A 188 -0.54 8.37 -8.79
C THR A 188 -0.32 9.86 -9.03
N ASP A 189 0.34 10.53 -8.09
CA ASP A 189 0.53 11.99 -8.12
C ASP A 189 1.94 12.36 -8.60
N GLU A 190 2.01 13.38 -9.45
CA GLU A 190 3.29 13.95 -9.91
C GLU A 190 4.10 14.60 -8.77
N PRO A 191 5.42 14.61 -8.88
CA PRO A 191 6.27 14.04 -9.94
C PRO A 191 6.56 12.55 -9.78
N LYS A 192 6.04 11.89 -8.74
CA LYS A 192 6.38 10.51 -8.38
C LYS A 192 5.73 9.46 -9.27
N SER A 193 4.62 9.78 -9.90
CA SER A 193 3.91 8.85 -10.80
C SER A 193 4.78 8.38 -11.97
N GLY A 194 5.68 9.26 -12.48
CA GLY A 194 6.54 8.95 -13.61
C GLY A 194 7.88 8.29 -13.28
N ASN A 195 8.28 8.24 -12.01
CA ASN A 195 9.64 7.81 -11.65
C ASN A 195 9.78 7.03 -10.35
N THR A 196 8.69 6.66 -9.69
CA THR A 196 8.79 6.05 -8.38
C THR A 196 8.07 4.70 -8.33
N LEU A 197 8.74 3.70 -7.79
CA LEU A 197 8.14 2.41 -7.43
C LEU A 197 8.27 2.19 -5.93
N ILE A 198 7.20 1.80 -5.29
CA ILE A 198 7.14 1.40 -3.88
C ILE A 198 7.03 -0.12 -3.83
N HIS A 199 7.85 -0.75 -3.02
CA HIS A 199 7.88 -2.20 -2.85
C HIS A 199 8.00 -2.55 -1.37
N ILE A 200 7.21 -3.49 -0.89
CA ILE A 200 7.36 -4.06 0.44
C ILE A 200 7.78 -5.52 0.29
N VAL A 201 8.91 -5.85 0.91
CA VAL A 201 9.48 -7.20 0.95
C VAL A 201 9.29 -7.78 2.34
N GLU A 202 8.81 -9.01 2.40
CA GLU A 202 8.71 -9.82 3.61
C GLU A 202 9.95 -10.71 3.75
N HIS A 203 10.47 -10.80 4.95
CA HIS A 203 11.59 -11.65 5.33
C HIS A 203 11.25 -12.47 6.58
N PRO A 204 11.82 -13.67 6.73
CA PRO A 204 11.66 -14.45 7.97
C PRO A 204 12.17 -13.70 9.21
N SER A 205 13.26 -12.96 9.09
CA SER A 205 13.81 -12.09 10.14
C SER A 205 14.65 -10.96 9.53
N ARG A 206 15.11 -10.05 10.36
CA ARG A 206 16.00 -8.96 9.95
C ARG A 206 17.38 -9.48 9.47
N GLU A 207 17.90 -10.49 10.14
CA GLU A 207 19.16 -11.16 9.78
C GLU A 207 19.01 -11.89 8.45
N ALA A 208 17.89 -12.58 8.26
CA ALA A 208 17.55 -13.24 6.99
C ALA A 208 17.47 -12.24 5.84
N ALA A 209 16.92 -11.04 6.05
CA ALA A 209 16.86 -9.97 5.05
C ALA A 209 18.27 -9.62 4.56
N LYS A 210 19.20 -9.38 5.48
CA LYS A 210 20.59 -9.02 5.16
C LYS A 210 21.29 -10.10 4.32
N GLU A 211 21.14 -11.37 4.73
CA GLU A 211 21.73 -12.50 4.01
C GLU A 211 21.07 -12.72 2.63
N SER A 212 19.77 -12.57 2.54
CA SER A 212 19.03 -12.72 1.27
C SER A 212 19.45 -11.70 0.23
N TRP A 213 19.56 -10.43 0.60
CA TRP A 213 20.06 -9.38 -0.32
C TRP A 213 21.49 -9.63 -0.74
N LYS A 214 22.38 -10.01 0.19
CA LYS A 214 23.78 -10.35 -0.12
C LYS A 214 23.89 -11.51 -1.10
N LYS A 215 23.07 -12.56 -0.94
CA LYS A 215 23.03 -13.71 -1.86
C LYS A 215 22.45 -13.32 -3.23
N LEU A 216 21.41 -12.50 -3.25
CA LEU A 216 20.82 -12.02 -4.50
C LEU A 216 21.82 -11.16 -5.29
N ASP A 217 22.52 -10.25 -4.63
CA ASP A 217 23.51 -9.37 -5.28
C ASP A 217 24.70 -10.15 -5.85
N ALA A 218 24.99 -11.34 -5.32
CA ALA A 218 26.01 -12.25 -5.83
C ALA A 218 25.47 -13.26 -6.89
N ASP A 219 24.16 -13.35 -7.06
CA ASP A 219 23.56 -14.30 -8.03
C ASP A 219 23.78 -13.81 -9.47
N ARG A 220 24.44 -14.66 -10.26
CA ARG A 220 24.74 -14.35 -11.66
C ARG A 220 23.49 -14.03 -12.48
N ARG A 221 22.38 -14.72 -12.20
CA ARG A 221 21.10 -14.49 -12.89
C ARG A 221 20.57 -13.07 -12.64
N TRP A 222 20.69 -12.59 -11.39
CA TRP A 222 20.30 -11.21 -11.02
C TRP A 222 21.22 -10.17 -11.65
N ILE A 223 22.54 -10.44 -11.63
CA ILE A 223 23.54 -9.55 -12.25
C ILE A 223 23.25 -9.42 -13.75
N ASP A 224 23.02 -10.53 -14.45
CA ASP A 224 22.76 -10.54 -15.89
C ASP A 224 21.42 -9.89 -16.25
N ALA A 225 20.36 -10.15 -15.46
CA ALA A 225 19.04 -9.50 -15.63
C ALA A 225 19.15 -7.97 -15.48
N LYS A 226 19.84 -7.51 -14.44
CA LYS A 226 20.10 -6.06 -14.24
C LYS A 226 20.91 -5.48 -15.39
N ALA A 227 22.00 -6.12 -15.81
CA ALA A 227 22.83 -5.66 -16.91
C ALA A 227 22.04 -5.55 -18.21
N LYS A 228 21.17 -6.52 -18.51
CA LYS A 228 20.24 -6.48 -19.65
C LYS A 228 19.27 -5.30 -19.54
N ALA A 229 18.66 -5.10 -18.38
CA ALA A 229 17.70 -4.01 -18.17
C ALA A 229 18.36 -2.63 -18.24
N GLU A 230 19.64 -2.53 -17.89
CA GLU A 230 20.44 -1.31 -17.87
C GLU A 230 21.28 -1.11 -19.15
N ALA A 231 21.10 -1.91 -20.20
CA ALA A 231 21.85 -1.81 -21.46
C ALA A 231 21.76 -0.40 -22.10
N ASN A 232 20.65 0.29 -21.89
CA ASN A 232 20.40 1.66 -22.37
C ASN A 232 20.49 2.72 -21.25
N GLY A 233 21.31 2.49 -20.25
CA GLY A 233 21.52 3.39 -19.10
C GLY A 233 20.91 2.85 -17.80
N LYS A 234 21.37 3.39 -16.69
CA LYS A 234 20.94 2.98 -15.34
C LYS A 234 19.45 3.13 -15.15
N LEU A 235 18.84 2.15 -14.50
CA LEU A 235 17.42 2.22 -14.12
C LEU A 235 17.18 3.22 -12.98
N LEU A 236 18.03 3.21 -11.96
CA LEU A 236 17.85 4.02 -10.77
C LEU A 236 18.67 5.33 -10.86
N ALA A 237 18.05 6.43 -10.48
CA ALA A 237 18.72 7.72 -10.34
C ALA A 237 19.57 7.78 -9.06
N VAL A 238 19.08 7.15 -8.00
CA VAL A 238 19.71 7.06 -6.68
C VAL A 238 19.49 5.68 -6.08
N SER A 239 20.25 5.32 -5.05
CA SER A 239 19.98 4.10 -4.28
C SER A 239 18.56 4.15 -3.69
N PRO A 240 17.86 3.01 -3.55
CA PRO A 240 16.54 2.99 -2.96
C PRO A 240 16.54 3.49 -1.52
N ASP A 241 15.56 4.32 -1.17
CA ASP A 241 15.25 4.58 0.23
C ASP A 241 14.69 3.30 0.87
N THR A 242 15.28 2.90 2.00
CA THR A 242 14.94 1.64 2.67
C THR A 242 14.58 1.87 4.12
N VAL A 243 13.45 1.28 4.56
CA VAL A 243 13.02 1.29 5.96
C VAL A 243 12.65 -0.12 6.38
N TYR A 244 13.27 -0.62 7.45
CA TYR A 244 12.86 -1.88 8.06
C TYR A 244 11.66 -1.67 8.98
N LEU A 245 10.70 -2.57 8.86
CA LEU A 245 9.39 -2.44 9.48
C LEU A 245 9.06 -3.70 10.29
N LYS A 246 8.33 -3.53 11.37
CA LYS A 246 7.65 -4.61 12.11
C LYS A 246 6.16 -4.33 12.15
N THR A 247 5.36 -5.38 12.03
CA THR A 247 3.90 -5.27 12.07
C THR A 247 3.44 -4.93 13.49
N VAL A 248 2.48 -4.01 13.61
CA VAL A 248 1.84 -3.71 14.90
C VAL A 248 0.76 -4.75 15.24
N ASP A 249 0.49 -4.94 16.53
CA ASP A 249 -0.42 -5.98 17.05
C ASP A 249 -1.88 -5.83 16.58
N TYR A 250 -2.30 -4.62 16.22
CA TYR A 250 -3.64 -4.29 15.73
C TYR A 250 -3.76 -4.27 14.19
N SER A 251 -2.68 -4.53 13.46
CA SER A 251 -2.77 -4.67 12.00
C SER A 251 -3.78 -5.75 11.61
N PRO A 252 -4.60 -5.55 10.55
CA PRO A 252 -5.51 -6.59 10.09
C PRO A 252 -4.78 -7.90 9.84
N LYS A 253 -5.31 -8.99 10.42
CA LYS A 253 -4.72 -10.34 10.28
C LYS A 253 -5.05 -10.94 8.91
N PRO A 254 -4.18 -11.83 8.38
CA PRO A 254 -4.44 -12.61 7.17
C PRO A 254 -5.73 -13.42 7.21
#